data_f358fabaa1e23296b4a7d26110d64084
#
_entry.id   f358fabaa1e23296b4a7d26110d64084
#
_cell.length_a   1.000
_cell.length_b   1.000
_cell.length_c   1.000
_cell.angle_alpha   90.00
_cell.angle_beta   90.00
_cell.angle_gamma   90.00
#
_symmetry.space_group_name_H-M   'P 1'
#
loop_
_entity.id
_entity.type
_entity.pdbx_description
1 polymer ?
#
loop_
_entity_poly.entity_id
_entity_poly.type
_entity_poly.pdbx_seq_one_letter_code
_entity_poly.pdbx_strand_id
1 'polypeptide(L)'
;MVLNNNHQERDVYVAIADPTRRKLIRLLAEVDELPLHELTAQFDMGRTAVSKHLAILKDAGLVIARKEGRETRYRLNAAPLKEIQDWVSFYEGFWKERIAKLQLLLEEKK
;
A
#
# COMPACT_ATOMS: atom_id res chain seq x y z
N MET A 1 -23.01 -6.16 14.49
CA MET A 1 -22.71 -6.24 14.17
C MET A 1 -21.93 -6.75 13.59
N VAL A 2 -21.71 -7.19 13.43
CA VAL A 2 -21.15 -7.69 12.98
C VAL A 2 -20.69 -7.66 11.97
N LEU A 3 -20.53 -7.63 11.55
CA LEU A 3 -20.15 -7.38 10.70
C LEU A 3 -19.06 -7.15 10.26
N ASN A 4 -18.55 -6.90 10.54
CA ASN A 4 -17.51 -6.29 10.31
C ASN A 4 -16.28 -6.95 9.95
N ASN A 5 -16.14 -8.21 9.99
CA ASN A 5 -15.01 -8.96 9.58
C ASN A 5 -14.68 -8.75 8.11
N ASN A 6 -15.71 -8.66 7.28
CA ASN A 6 -15.48 -8.43 5.86
C ASN A 6 -14.88 -7.07 5.60
N HIS A 7 -15.24 -6.09 6.43
CA HIS A 7 -14.70 -4.76 6.30
C HIS A 7 -13.23 -4.76 6.64
N GLN A 8 -12.81 -5.51 7.66
CA GLN A 8 -11.42 -5.57 8.04
C GLN A 8 -10.55 -6.18 6.97
N GLU A 9 -11.07 -7.20 6.29
CA GLU A 9 -10.30 -7.85 5.24
C GLU A 9 -10.08 -6.94 4.05
N ARG A 10 -10.94 -5.91 3.91
CA ARG A 10 -10.83 -4.98 2.79
C ARG A 10 -10.25 -3.64 3.21
N ASP A 11 -9.74 -3.57 4.41
CA ASP A 11 -9.19 -2.33 4.96
C ASP A 11 -7.84 -2.04 4.33
N VAL A 12 -7.73 -0.90 3.65
CA VAL A 12 -6.51 -0.51 2.99
C VAL A 12 -5.37 -0.30 3.99
N TYR A 13 -5.68 0.16 5.20
CA TYR A 13 -4.65 0.37 6.22
C TYR A 13 -4.03 -0.95 6.66
N VAL A 14 -4.87 -1.95 6.85
CA VAL A 14 -4.38 -3.29 7.20
C VAL A 14 -3.53 -3.84 6.07
N ALA A 15 -3.99 -3.65 4.83
CA ALA A 15 -3.28 -4.19 3.67
C ALA A 15 -1.86 -3.63 3.55
N ILE A 16 -1.66 -2.35 3.88
CA ILE A 16 -0.33 -1.76 3.76
C ILE A 16 0.47 -1.80 5.05
N ALA A 17 -0.05 -2.46 6.09
CA ALA A 17 0.66 -2.52 7.36
C ALA A 17 1.90 -3.41 7.32
N ASP A 18 2.07 -4.20 6.29
CA ASP A 18 3.17 -5.14 6.15
C ASP A 18 4.21 -4.62 5.15
N PRO A 19 5.51 -4.66 5.48
CA PRO A 19 6.53 -4.13 4.57
C PRO A 19 6.62 -4.87 3.24
N THR A 20 6.38 -6.18 3.22
CA THR A 20 6.39 -6.93 1.98
C THR A 20 5.29 -6.45 1.06
N ARG A 21 4.12 -6.19 1.62
CA ARG A 21 3.00 -5.72 0.81
C ARG A 21 3.26 -4.30 0.30
N ARG A 22 3.88 -3.44 1.10
CA ARG A 22 4.25 -2.11 0.62
C ARG A 22 5.25 -2.19 -0.53
N LYS A 23 6.20 -3.15 -0.46
CA LYS A 23 7.16 -3.33 -1.54
C LYS A 23 6.47 -3.80 -2.82
N LEU A 24 5.49 -4.71 -2.69
CA LEU A 24 4.72 -5.16 -3.85
C LEU A 24 4.00 -3.99 -4.53
N ILE A 25 3.37 -3.13 -3.73
CA ILE A 25 2.70 -1.96 -4.26
C ILE A 25 3.67 -1.06 -5.01
N ARG A 26 4.85 -0.85 -4.42
CA ARG A 26 5.86 0.02 -5.05
C ARG A 26 6.35 -0.55 -6.36
N LEU A 27 6.59 -1.87 -6.40
CA LEU A 27 7.03 -2.50 -7.64
C LEU A 27 5.98 -2.36 -8.74
N LEU A 28 4.71 -2.56 -8.37
CA LEU A 28 3.63 -2.48 -9.34
C LEU A 28 3.32 -1.04 -9.74
N ALA A 29 3.76 -0.06 -8.97
CA ALA A 29 3.52 1.34 -9.30
C ALA A 29 4.36 1.81 -10.50
N GLU A 30 5.42 1.08 -10.81
CA GLU A 30 6.36 1.51 -11.85
C GLU A 30 6.18 0.77 -13.16
N VAL A 31 5.21 -0.13 -13.24
CA VAL A 31 4.97 -0.92 -14.45
C VAL A 31 3.47 -1.04 -14.67
N ASP A 32 3.07 -1.51 -15.85
CA ASP A 32 1.66 -1.75 -16.11
C ASP A 32 1.19 -3.03 -15.45
N GLU A 33 1.91 -4.11 -15.63
CA GLU A 33 1.57 -5.42 -15.09
C GLU A 33 2.83 -6.24 -14.91
N LEU A 34 2.80 -7.16 -13.93
CA LEU A 34 3.85 -8.16 -13.77
C LEU A 34 3.23 -9.51 -13.46
N PRO A 35 3.80 -10.58 -14.02
CA PRO A 35 3.35 -11.91 -13.67
C PRO A 35 3.89 -12.31 -12.29
N LEU A 36 3.24 -13.29 -11.69
CA LEU A 36 3.59 -13.76 -10.35
C LEU A 36 5.06 -14.13 -10.24
N HIS A 37 5.62 -14.83 -11.24
CA HIS A 37 7.00 -15.29 -11.12
C HIS A 37 7.99 -14.14 -11.09
N GLU A 38 7.71 -13.02 -11.77
CA GLU A 38 8.60 -11.88 -11.73
C GLU A 38 8.49 -11.14 -10.39
N LEU A 39 7.29 -11.09 -9.83
CA LEU A 39 7.13 -10.51 -8.50
C LEU A 39 7.83 -11.37 -7.45
N THR A 40 7.68 -12.69 -7.54
CA THR A 40 8.33 -13.60 -6.59
C THR A 40 9.84 -13.45 -6.62
N ALA A 41 10.39 -13.22 -7.79
CA ALA A 41 11.85 -13.09 -7.94
C ALA A 41 12.43 -11.91 -7.16
N GLN A 42 11.60 -10.95 -6.75
CA GLN A 42 12.06 -9.77 -6.03
C GLN A 42 12.12 -9.98 -4.51
N PHE A 43 11.81 -11.17 -4.04
CA PHE A 43 11.73 -11.43 -2.59
C PHE A 43 12.48 -12.70 -2.22
N ASP A 44 12.87 -12.77 -0.95
CA ASP A 44 13.51 -13.97 -0.39
C ASP A 44 12.47 -14.89 0.23
N MET A 45 11.31 -15.00 -0.38
CA MET A 45 10.26 -15.89 0.10
C MET A 45 9.66 -16.62 -1.08
N GLY A 46 9.01 -17.72 -0.79
CA GLY A 46 8.48 -18.56 -1.84
C GLY A 46 7.24 -17.98 -2.50
N ARG A 47 6.88 -18.61 -3.61
CA ARG A 47 5.74 -18.22 -4.41
C ARG A 47 4.44 -18.23 -3.62
N THR A 48 4.27 -19.20 -2.74
CA THR A 48 3.06 -19.30 -1.92
C THR A 48 2.92 -18.12 -0.99
N ALA A 49 4.03 -17.68 -0.37
CA ALA A 49 4.00 -16.55 0.53
C ALA A 49 3.69 -15.26 -0.22
N VAL A 50 4.32 -15.06 -1.38
CA VAL A 50 4.05 -13.87 -2.19
C VAL A 50 2.59 -13.85 -2.64
N SER A 51 2.07 -15.03 -3.05
CA SER A 51 0.66 -15.13 -3.46
C SER A 51 -0.30 -14.74 -2.34
N LYS A 52 0.02 -15.12 -1.10
CA LYS A 52 -0.83 -14.77 0.03
C LYS A 52 -0.86 -13.27 0.28
N HIS A 53 0.30 -12.62 0.16
CA HIS A 53 0.35 -11.17 0.28
C HIS A 53 -0.45 -10.50 -0.84
N LEU A 54 -0.33 -11.01 -2.05
CA LEU A 54 -1.09 -10.46 -3.17
C LEU A 54 -2.60 -10.65 -2.99
N ALA A 55 -3.01 -11.76 -2.38
CA ALA A 55 -4.43 -11.99 -2.10
C ALA A 55 -4.98 -10.94 -1.12
N ILE A 56 -4.20 -10.59 -0.11
CA ILE A 56 -4.61 -9.56 0.85
C ILE A 56 -4.73 -8.20 0.15
N LEU A 57 -3.77 -7.87 -0.71
CA LEU A 57 -3.82 -6.62 -1.46
C LEU A 57 -5.01 -6.60 -2.42
N LYS A 58 -5.32 -7.75 -3.03
CA LYS A 58 -6.45 -7.86 -3.92
C LYS A 58 -7.76 -7.65 -3.18
N ASP A 59 -7.89 -8.24 -1.99
CA ASP A 59 -9.09 -8.10 -1.18
C ASP A 59 -9.32 -6.65 -0.76
N ALA A 60 -8.26 -5.90 -0.58
CA ALA A 60 -8.35 -4.47 -0.26
C ALA A 60 -8.57 -3.59 -1.49
N GLY A 61 -8.61 -4.20 -2.68
CA GLY A 61 -8.84 -3.46 -3.90
C GLY A 61 -7.60 -2.75 -4.45
N LEU A 62 -6.42 -3.02 -3.86
CA LEU A 62 -5.18 -2.35 -4.26
C LEU A 62 -4.51 -3.02 -5.45
N VAL A 63 -4.83 -4.26 -5.71
CA VAL A 63 -4.22 -5.03 -6.78
C VAL A 63 -5.32 -5.72 -7.56
N ILE A 64 -5.16 -5.74 -8.87
CA ILE A 64 -6.07 -6.43 -9.78
C ILE A 64 -5.30 -7.57 -10.42
N ALA A 65 -5.89 -8.77 -10.37
CA ALA A 65 -5.30 -9.96 -10.95
C ALA A 65 -6.01 -10.30 -12.25
N ARG A 66 -5.22 -10.73 -13.24
CA ARG A 66 -5.76 -11.11 -14.54
C ARG A 66 -5.09 -12.41 -14.99
N LYS A 67 -5.89 -13.35 -15.44
CA LYS A 67 -5.36 -14.58 -16.00
C LYS A 67 -5.01 -14.38 -17.46
N GLU A 68 -3.84 -14.88 -17.83
CA GLU A 68 -3.42 -14.91 -19.22
C GLU A 68 -2.73 -16.23 -19.47
N GLY A 69 -3.44 -17.17 -20.08
CA GLY A 69 -2.95 -18.53 -20.23
C GLY A 69 -2.81 -19.18 -18.86
N ARG A 70 -1.61 -19.67 -18.56
CA ARG A 70 -1.33 -20.30 -17.26
C ARG A 70 -0.80 -19.30 -16.23
N GLU A 71 -0.58 -18.06 -16.66
CA GLU A 71 0.00 -17.04 -15.83
C GLU A 71 -1.09 -16.21 -15.17
N THR A 72 -0.82 -15.73 -13.95
CA THR A 72 -1.62 -14.68 -13.34
C THR A 72 -0.76 -13.43 -13.34
N ARG A 73 -1.31 -12.35 -13.86
CA ARG A 73 -0.63 -11.07 -13.93
C ARG A 73 -1.33 -10.10 -12.98
N TYR A 74 -0.55 -9.22 -12.40
CA TYR A 74 -1.03 -8.30 -11.38
C TYR A 74 -0.72 -6.87 -11.76
N ARG A 75 -1.66 -5.99 -11.48
CA ARG A 75 -1.43 -4.56 -11.67
C ARG A 75 -1.96 -3.79 -10.47
N LEU A 76 -1.40 -2.62 -10.25
CA LEU A 76 -1.79 -1.77 -9.15
C LEU A 76 -3.10 -1.06 -9.47
N ASN A 77 -3.97 -0.98 -8.48
CA ASN A 77 -5.10 -0.07 -8.49
C ASN A 77 -4.88 0.87 -7.30
N ALA A 78 -4.42 2.09 -7.58
CA ALA A 78 -4.05 3.01 -6.52
C ALA A 78 -5.24 3.73 -5.90
N ALA A 79 -6.44 3.56 -6.44
CA ALA A 79 -7.60 4.31 -5.97
C ALA A 79 -7.85 4.18 -4.46
N PRO A 80 -7.75 2.98 -3.84
CA PRO A 80 -7.99 2.90 -2.40
C PRO A 80 -6.96 3.65 -1.55
N LEU A 81 -5.78 3.97 -2.11
CA LEU A 81 -4.77 4.72 -1.37
C LEU A 81 -5.23 6.15 -1.10
N LYS A 82 -6.24 6.62 -1.82
CA LYS A 82 -6.80 7.94 -1.59
C LYS A 82 -7.32 8.09 -0.16
N GLU A 83 -7.87 7.03 0.39
CA GLU A 83 -8.36 7.04 1.76
C GLU A 83 -7.23 7.36 2.74
N ILE A 84 -6.06 6.77 2.51
CA ILE A 84 -4.89 7.02 3.35
C ILE A 84 -4.41 8.45 3.18
N GLN A 85 -4.38 8.93 1.94
CA GLN A 85 -3.98 10.30 1.66
C GLN A 85 -4.90 11.28 2.39
N ASP A 86 -6.20 11.04 2.36
CA ASP A 86 -7.16 11.90 3.03
C ASP A 86 -6.94 11.90 4.53
N TRP A 87 -6.67 10.74 5.10
CA TRP A 87 -6.41 10.64 6.54
C TRP A 87 -5.15 11.43 6.92
N VAL A 88 -4.08 11.27 6.17
CA VAL A 88 -2.83 11.98 6.42
C VAL A 88 -3.02 13.48 6.23
N SER A 89 -3.77 13.88 5.21
CA SER A 89 -4.02 15.29 4.91
C SER A 89 -4.72 16.01 6.07
N PHE A 90 -5.53 15.27 6.81
CA PHE A 90 -6.19 15.83 7.98
C PHE A 90 -5.18 16.44 8.97
N TYR A 91 -3.97 15.90 8.99
CA TYR A 91 -2.92 16.32 9.94
C TYR A 91 -1.93 17.31 9.35
N GLU A 92 -2.11 17.71 8.10
CA GLU A 92 -1.13 18.60 7.45
C GLU A 92 -0.98 19.92 8.17
N GLY A 93 -2.09 20.53 8.60
CA GLY A 93 -2.03 21.78 9.31
C GLY A 93 -1.25 21.66 10.61
N PHE A 94 -1.46 20.56 11.31
CA PHE A 94 -0.77 20.27 12.55
C PHE A 94 0.75 20.26 12.35
N TRP A 95 1.20 19.57 11.32
CA TRP A 95 2.63 19.47 11.05
C TRP A 95 3.22 20.82 10.61
N LYS A 96 2.48 21.55 9.80
CA LYS A 96 2.96 22.85 9.32
C LYS A 96 3.13 23.82 10.47
N GLU A 97 2.21 23.82 11.42
CA GLU A 97 2.33 24.66 12.58
C GLU A 97 3.55 24.31 13.41
N ARG A 98 3.79 23.00 13.60
CA ARG A 98 4.93 22.55 14.38
C ARG A 98 6.25 22.92 13.73
N ILE A 99 6.31 22.77 12.43
CA ILE A 99 7.51 23.13 11.67
C ILE A 99 7.74 24.64 11.74
N ALA A 100 6.68 25.43 11.61
CA ALA A 100 6.81 26.87 11.68
C ALA A 100 7.32 27.32 13.05
N LYS A 101 6.80 26.70 14.12
CA LYS A 101 7.27 27.01 15.47
C LYS A 101 8.75 26.67 15.63
N LEU A 102 9.16 25.52 15.12
CA LEU A 102 10.54 25.12 15.22
C LEU A 102 11.45 26.09 14.48
N GLN A 103 11.03 26.54 13.31
CA GLN A 103 11.81 27.50 12.55
C GLN A 103 11.96 28.81 13.30
N LEU A 104 10.88 29.30 13.92
CA LEU A 104 10.96 30.51 14.71
C LEU A 104 11.92 30.38 15.89
N LEU A 105 11.89 29.24 16.56
CA LEU A 105 12.80 28.99 17.67
C LEU A 105 14.26 28.97 17.21
N LEU A 106 14.52 28.40 16.07
CA LEU A 106 15.87 28.36 15.54
C LEU A 106 16.35 29.76 15.15
N GLU A 107 15.45 30.60 14.62
CA GLU A 107 15.81 31.98 14.27
C GLU A 107 16.10 32.81 15.48
N GLU A 108 15.37 32.59 16.57
CA GLU A 108 15.59 33.34 17.80
C GLU A 108 16.95 33.04 18.41
N LYS A 109 17.49 31.87 18.13
CA LYS A 109 18.79 31.50 18.70
C LYS A 109 19.97 32.06 17.94
N LYS A 110 19.72 32.66 16.81
CA LYS A 110 20.79 33.34 16.10
C LYS A 110 21.11 34.66 16.79
#